data_dd7a9ca43e2dc77d4543982a37877993
#
_entry.id   dd7a9ca43e2dc77d4543982a37877993
#
_cell.length_a   1.000
_cell.length_b   1.000
_cell.length_c   1.000
_cell.angle_alpha   90.00
_cell.angle_beta   90.00
_cell.angle_gamma   90.00
#
_symmetry.space_group_name_H-M   'P 1'
#
loop_
_entity.id
_entity.type
_entity.pdbx_description
1 polymer ?
#
loop_
_entity_poly.entity_id
_entity_poly.type
_entity_poly.pdbx_seq_one_letter_code
_entity_poly.pdbx_strand_id
1 'polypeptide(L)'
;MSLATRGGLNVMRTPAGGGGAAGVGGPAGAELWWAEYGAGEPLVLLHGGLVDARFFARNVAALAERFRVYTPDARGHGHTPDTPGPFSPELLAQDATGFLTRVVGGPAHLAGHSMGASTALLVALRHPALVRRLVLVSASIRRSGQSAGPALRADLGALVRFLGPGYGEVSPDGAAHFPVVARKVVTMLSGEPPLTPADLGAIRSRTLLMAGDADAVSLEDTATLYNGIPDAELAVVPGTSHFLLQEKPALCNTIMMDFLTGEPVPGVAPAHRPGASTLR
;
A
#
# COMPACT_ATOMS: atom_id res chain seq x y z
N MET A 1 -5.83 -20.76 21.03
CA MET A 1 -4.73 -21.56 20.47
C MET A 1 -3.51 -20.67 20.37
N SER A 2 -2.50 -20.97 21.16
CA SER A 2 -1.27 -20.20 21.31
C SER A 2 -0.41 -20.35 20.06
N LEU A 3 -0.14 -19.29 19.33
CA LEU A 3 0.89 -19.24 18.29
C LEU A 3 2.24 -19.02 18.99
N ALA A 4 2.90 -20.14 19.31
CA ALA A 4 4.26 -20.13 19.80
C ALA A 4 5.22 -19.67 18.70
N THR A 5 5.82 -18.53 18.89
CA THR A 5 6.99 -18.03 18.17
C THR A 5 8.19 -18.95 18.37
N ARG A 6 8.56 -19.70 17.34
CA ARG A 6 9.94 -20.21 17.17
C ARG A 6 10.30 -20.15 15.70
N GLY A 7 11.02 -19.13 15.34
CA GLY A 7 11.70 -18.93 14.09
C GLY A 7 12.37 -17.56 14.16
N GLY A 8 13.67 -17.56 14.52
CA GLY A 8 14.44 -16.31 14.62
C GLY A 8 14.38 -15.57 13.30
N LEU A 9 13.59 -14.52 13.22
CA LEU A 9 13.74 -13.49 12.24
C LEU A 9 15.12 -12.88 12.47
N ASN A 10 16.06 -13.20 11.58
CA ASN A 10 17.20 -12.36 11.35
C ASN A 10 16.60 -11.01 10.87
N VAL A 11 16.32 -10.15 11.83
CA VAL A 11 16.19 -8.72 11.56
C VAL A 11 17.53 -8.37 10.93
N MET A 12 17.57 -8.22 9.61
CA MET A 12 18.73 -7.63 8.98
C MET A 12 18.93 -6.30 9.71
N ARG A 13 19.99 -6.26 10.53
CA ARG A 13 20.48 -5.01 11.07
C ARG A 13 20.64 -4.12 9.86
N THR A 14 19.89 -3.05 9.79
CA THR A 14 20.20 -1.90 8.96
C THR A 14 21.72 -1.75 8.98
N PRO A 15 22.41 -1.70 7.82
CA PRO A 15 23.77 -1.22 7.80
C PRO A 15 23.74 0.10 8.57
N ALA A 16 24.68 0.30 9.47
CA ALA A 16 24.83 1.52 10.25
C ALA A 16 24.85 2.71 9.28
N GLY A 17 23.72 3.41 9.16
CA GLY A 17 23.55 4.52 8.26
C GLY A 17 22.19 4.50 7.59
N GLY A 18 21.07 4.73 8.32
CA GLY A 18 19.86 5.05 7.65
C GLY A 18 18.55 4.56 8.25
N GLY A 19 18.38 4.57 9.54
CA GLY A 19 17.08 4.86 10.16
C GLY A 19 17.03 6.37 10.29
N GLY A 20 16.83 7.07 9.18
CA GLY A 20 16.86 8.53 9.21
C GLY A 20 15.52 9.06 9.66
N ALA A 21 15.36 9.38 10.94
CA ALA A 21 14.51 10.46 11.35
C ALA A 21 15.11 11.77 10.81
N ALA A 22 15.04 11.97 9.50
CA ALA A 22 15.28 13.28 8.91
C ALA A 22 13.91 13.84 8.58
N GLY A 23 13.44 14.75 9.41
CA GLY A 23 12.25 15.50 9.17
C GLY A 23 12.26 16.16 7.80
N VAL A 24 11.60 15.55 6.85
CA VAL A 24 11.26 16.20 5.60
C VAL A 24 9.79 16.50 5.69
N GLY A 25 9.46 17.65 6.28
CA GLY A 25 8.09 18.12 6.37
C GLY A 25 7.42 18.11 5.01
N GLY A 26 6.31 17.39 4.88
CA GLY A 26 5.42 17.52 3.74
C GLY A 26 4.85 18.93 3.68
N PRO A 27 4.25 19.37 2.55
CA PRO A 27 3.53 20.63 2.48
C PRO A 27 2.46 20.72 3.56
N ALA A 28 2.05 19.61 4.14
CA ALA A 28 1.11 19.51 5.25
C ALA A 28 1.78 19.26 6.62
N GLY A 29 3.09 19.33 6.73
CA GLY A 29 3.81 19.37 8.00
C GLY A 29 4.11 18.04 8.67
N ALA A 30 3.77 16.86 8.10
CA ALA A 30 4.16 15.59 8.67
C ALA A 30 5.57 15.19 8.27
N GLU A 31 6.39 14.92 9.28
CA GLU A 31 7.68 14.28 9.11
C GLU A 31 7.48 12.76 9.16
N LEU A 32 7.57 12.12 7.99
CA LEU A 32 7.42 10.68 7.91
C LEU A 32 8.72 9.99 8.32
N TRP A 33 8.58 8.99 9.17
CA TRP A 33 9.64 8.00 9.38
C TRP A 33 9.65 6.99 8.23
N TRP A 34 10.81 6.47 7.87
CA TRP A 34 10.93 5.39 6.88
C TRP A 34 12.15 4.50 7.15
N ALA A 35 12.11 3.30 6.60
CA ALA A 35 13.27 2.44 6.46
C ALA A 35 13.61 2.23 4.98
N GLU A 36 14.89 1.93 4.72
CA GLU A 36 15.44 1.73 3.38
C GLU A 36 16.22 0.42 3.32
N TYR A 37 16.08 -0.31 2.19
CA TYR A 37 16.68 -1.62 2.00
C TYR A 37 17.15 -1.79 0.56
N GLY A 38 18.28 -2.51 0.35
CA GLY A 38 18.77 -2.83 -0.98
C GLY A 38 19.34 -1.65 -1.75
N ALA A 39 19.43 -1.82 -3.05
CA ALA A 39 19.93 -0.82 -4.00
C ALA A 39 19.28 -1.03 -5.38
N GLY A 40 19.37 -0.04 -6.26
CA GLY A 40 18.79 -0.09 -7.61
C GLY A 40 17.69 0.94 -7.80
N GLU A 41 16.72 0.63 -8.67
CA GLU A 41 15.59 1.51 -8.91
C GLU A 41 14.73 1.66 -7.66
N PRO A 42 14.19 2.86 -7.39
CA PRO A 42 13.39 3.10 -6.20
C PRO A 42 12.02 2.41 -6.27
N LEU A 43 11.66 1.71 -5.20
CA LEU A 43 10.37 1.10 -4.95
C LEU A 43 9.86 1.57 -3.59
N VAL A 44 8.71 2.22 -3.54
CA VAL A 44 8.08 2.69 -2.30
C VAL A 44 6.90 1.78 -1.97
N LEU A 45 6.88 1.24 -0.75
CA LEU A 45 5.81 0.37 -0.23
C LEU A 45 4.96 1.15 0.78
N LEU A 46 3.69 1.41 0.45
CA LEU A 46 2.73 2.12 1.29
C LEU A 46 1.83 1.12 2.03
N HIS A 47 1.91 1.09 3.34
CA HIS A 47 1.15 0.15 4.17
C HIS A 47 -0.35 0.49 4.28
N GLY A 48 -1.15 -0.47 4.74
CA GLY A 48 -2.57 -0.33 5.01
C GLY A 48 -2.89 0.49 6.27
N GLY A 49 -4.15 0.83 6.46
CA GLY A 49 -4.60 1.48 7.70
C GLY A 49 -4.39 0.61 8.93
N LEU A 50 -4.07 1.23 10.07
CA LEU A 50 -3.90 0.62 11.39
C LEU A 50 -2.72 -0.36 11.53
N VAL A 51 -1.89 -0.48 10.50
CA VAL A 51 -0.61 -1.19 10.50
C VAL A 51 0.52 -0.21 10.16
N ASP A 52 1.76 -0.66 10.06
CA ASP A 52 2.92 0.16 9.76
C ASP A 52 3.88 -0.57 8.79
N ALA A 53 5.06 0.01 8.54
CA ALA A 53 6.07 -0.54 7.63
C ALA A 53 6.44 -2.00 7.91
N ARG A 54 6.31 -2.47 9.16
CA ARG A 54 6.56 -3.87 9.55
C ARG A 54 5.61 -4.86 8.86
N PHE A 55 4.49 -4.37 8.32
CA PHE A 55 3.59 -5.16 7.48
C PHE A 55 4.34 -5.82 6.31
N PHE A 56 5.35 -5.18 5.76
CA PHE A 56 6.12 -5.69 4.63
C PHE A 56 7.33 -6.56 5.01
N ALA A 57 7.49 -6.93 6.29
CA ALA A 57 8.67 -7.67 6.76
C ALA A 57 8.96 -8.97 6.00
N ARG A 58 7.93 -9.63 5.45
CA ARG A 58 8.06 -10.85 4.64
C ARG A 58 8.31 -10.60 3.15
N ASN A 59 8.29 -9.35 2.72
CA ASN A 59 8.38 -8.97 1.31
C ASN A 59 9.67 -8.21 1.01
N VAL A 60 10.12 -7.37 1.94
CA VAL A 60 11.24 -6.44 1.75
C VAL A 60 12.50 -7.14 1.29
N ALA A 61 12.88 -8.27 1.91
CA ALA A 61 14.14 -8.96 1.60
C ALA A 61 14.19 -9.40 0.12
N ALA A 62 13.11 -9.99 -0.39
CA ALA A 62 13.04 -10.42 -1.78
C ALA A 62 13.03 -9.23 -2.75
N LEU A 63 12.28 -8.18 -2.46
CA LEU A 63 12.20 -6.99 -3.31
C LEU A 63 13.53 -6.21 -3.30
N ALA A 64 14.23 -6.18 -2.19
CA ALA A 64 15.52 -5.51 -2.01
C ALA A 64 16.68 -6.18 -2.79
N GLU A 65 16.49 -7.38 -3.33
CA GLU A 65 17.46 -8.01 -4.23
C GLU A 65 17.62 -7.23 -5.57
N ARG A 66 16.58 -6.47 -5.97
CA ARG A 66 16.55 -5.77 -7.26
C ARG A 66 16.24 -4.28 -7.13
N PHE A 67 15.65 -3.84 -6.01
CA PHE A 67 15.17 -2.49 -5.81
C PHE A 67 15.79 -1.84 -4.58
N ARG A 68 15.90 -0.52 -4.63
CA ARG A 68 16.04 0.30 -3.44
C ARG A 68 14.66 0.52 -2.85
N VAL A 69 14.33 -0.29 -1.84
CA VAL A 69 13.00 -0.36 -1.25
C VAL A 69 12.88 0.64 -0.11
N TYR A 70 11.85 1.49 -0.15
CA TYR A 70 11.49 2.42 0.90
C TYR A 70 10.15 2.00 1.53
N THR A 71 10.09 2.03 2.85
CA THR A 71 8.88 1.71 3.61
C THR A 71 8.55 2.85 4.57
N PRO A 72 7.90 3.94 4.09
CA PRO A 72 7.48 5.01 4.99
C PRO A 72 6.31 4.58 5.87
N ASP A 73 6.32 5.01 7.13
CA ASP A 73 5.17 4.98 8.01
C ASP A 73 4.28 6.20 7.73
N ALA A 74 3.01 5.97 7.42
CA ALA A 74 2.04 7.04 7.22
C ALA A 74 1.81 7.82 8.52
N ARG A 75 1.37 9.09 8.43
CA ARG A 75 1.03 9.90 9.60
C ARG A 75 0.14 9.14 10.60
N GLY A 76 0.45 9.22 11.87
CA GLY A 76 -0.25 8.52 12.95
C GLY A 76 -0.04 7.01 12.96
N HIS A 77 0.91 6.47 12.19
CA HIS A 77 1.20 5.04 12.15
C HIS A 77 2.68 4.77 12.41
N GLY A 78 2.96 3.61 12.98
CA GLY A 78 4.32 3.17 13.25
C GLY A 78 5.11 4.23 14.03
N HIS A 79 6.26 4.61 13.51
CA HIS A 79 7.15 5.61 14.13
C HIS A 79 6.80 7.07 13.75
N THR A 80 5.85 7.28 12.85
CA THR A 80 5.38 8.62 12.47
C THR A 80 4.30 9.09 13.42
N PRO A 81 4.49 10.23 14.13
CA PRO A 81 3.49 10.73 15.06
C PRO A 81 2.19 11.12 14.35
N ASP A 82 1.11 11.12 15.11
CA ASP A 82 -0.16 11.68 14.67
C ASP A 82 -0.08 13.21 14.52
N THR A 83 -0.94 13.75 13.70
CA THR A 83 -1.06 15.19 13.48
C THR A 83 -2.45 15.68 13.84
N PRO A 84 -2.62 16.95 14.26
CA PRO A 84 -3.93 17.51 14.51
C PRO A 84 -4.86 17.41 13.29
N GLY A 85 -6.16 17.27 13.55
CA GLY A 85 -7.19 17.23 12.52
C GLY A 85 -7.49 15.83 11.96
N PRO A 86 -8.45 15.73 11.04
CA PRO A 86 -8.85 14.47 10.42
C PRO A 86 -7.82 14.02 9.39
N PHE A 87 -7.80 12.70 9.12
CA PHE A 87 -7.13 12.18 7.93
C PHE A 87 -8.03 12.33 6.71
N SER A 88 -7.41 12.47 5.54
CA SER A 88 -8.09 12.37 4.25
C SER A 88 -7.21 11.66 3.23
N PRO A 89 -7.79 11.03 2.19
CA PRO A 89 -7.02 10.41 1.11
C PRO A 89 -6.07 11.41 0.43
N GLU A 90 -6.51 12.65 0.27
CA GLU A 90 -5.74 13.75 -0.30
C GLU A 90 -4.51 14.07 0.54
N LEU A 91 -4.68 14.10 1.86
CA LEU A 91 -3.60 14.40 2.79
C LEU A 91 -2.53 13.30 2.76
N LEU A 92 -2.94 12.03 2.72
CA LEU A 92 -2.01 10.91 2.58
C LEU A 92 -1.30 10.91 1.22
N ALA A 93 -2.01 11.25 0.14
CA ALA A 93 -1.41 11.37 -1.18
C ALA A 93 -0.41 12.54 -1.27
N GLN A 94 -0.67 13.66 -0.58
CA GLN A 94 0.28 14.77 -0.46
C GLN A 94 1.53 14.36 0.30
N ASP A 95 1.40 13.60 1.39
CA ASP A 95 2.54 13.07 2.13
C ASP A 95 3.40 12.15 1.27
N ALA A 96 2.76 11.19 0.58
CA ALA A 96 3.44 10.26 -0.31
C ALA A 96 4.14 11.00 -1.48
N THR A 97 3.49 12.03 -2.07
CA THR A 97 4.09 12.89 -3.10
C THR A 97 5.29 13.65 -2.56
N GLY A 98 5.17 14.20 -1.36
CA GLY A 98 6.26 14.86 -0.67
C GLY A 98 7.43 13.93 -0.39
N PHE A 99 7.16 12.68 0.01
CA PHE A 99 8.17 11.65 0.21
C PHE A 99 8.90 11.30 -1.10
N LEU A 100 8.16 11.07 -2.19
CA LEU A 100 8.74 10.79 -3.51
C LEU A 100 9.65 11.92 -3.99
N THR A 101 9.25 13.17 -3.81
CA THR A 101 10.00 14.31 -4.32
C THR A 101 11.23 14.66 -3.48
N ARG A 102 11.15 14.55 -2.15
CA ARG A 102 12.20 15.05 -1.25
C ARG A 102 13.14 13.96 -0.72
N VAL A 103 12.61 12.74 -0.49
CA VAL A 103 13.41 11.63 0.04
C VAL A 103 13.91 10.73 -1.08
N VAL A 104 13.00 10.28 -1.94
CA VAL A 104 13.36 9.42 -3.08
C VAL A 104 14.07 10.23 -4.17
N GLY A 105 13.69 11.49 -4.35
CA GLY A 105 14.32 12.42 -5.30
C GLY A 105 13.78 12.32 -6.73
N GLY A 106 12.62 11.66 -6.94
CA GLY A 106 12.03 11.56 -8.27
C GLY A 106 11.09 10.36 -8.46
N PRO A 107 10.86 9.95 -9.71
CA PRO A 107 9.94 8.87 -10.04
C PRO A 107 10.37 7.52 -9.46
N ALA A 108 9.41 6.79 -8.88
CA ALA A 108 9.60 5.47 -8.30
C ALA A 108 8.53 4.48 -8.77
N HIS A 109 8.79 3.18 -8.60
CA HIS A 109 7.74 2.19 -8.53
C HIS A 109 6.98 2.40 -7.23
N LEU A 110 5.66 2.29 -7.27
CA LEU A 110 4.82 2.52 -6.11
C LEU A 110 3.93 1.31 -5.87
N ALA A 111 4.05 0.71 -4.69
CA ALA A 111 3.20 -0.41 -4.28
C ALA A 111 2.45 -0.04 -3.01
N GLY A 112 1.14 -0.20 -3.01
CA GLY A 112 0.30 0.09 -1.84
C GLY A 112 -0.60 -1.07 -1.47
N HIS A 113 -0.83 -1.24 -0.18
CA HIS A 113 -1.80 -2.18 0.36
C HIS A 113 -2.97 -1.44 1.00
N SER A 114 -4.22 -1.78 0.65
CA SER A 114 -5.43 -1.23 1.28
C SER A 114 -5.44 0.31 1.27
N MET A 115 -5.40 1.00 2.41
CA MET A 115 -5.25 2.45 2.52
C MET A 115 -4.05 2.96 1.70
N GLY A 116 -2.92 2.26 1.75
CA GLY A 116 -1.74 2.58 0.94
C GLY A 116 -1.98 2.41 -0.55
N ALA A 117 -2.85 1.48 -0.97
CA ALA A 117 -3.24 1.32 -2.37
C ALA A 117 -4.10 2.50 -2.85
N SER A 118 -5.06 2.94 -2.06
CA SER A 118 -5.84 4.16 -2.35
C SER A 118 -4.94 5.39 -2.44
N THR A 119 -3.96 5.50 -1.53
CA THR A 119 -2.95 6.57 -1.57
C THR A 119 -2.13 6.52 -2.85
N ALA A 120 -1.60 5.33 -3.22
CA ALA A 120 -0.82 5.13 -4.44
C ALA A 120 -1.61 5.47 -5.70
N LEU A 121 -2.88 5.07 -5.74
CA LEU A 121 -3.79 5.37 -6.85
C LEU A 121 -4.01 6.88 -7.01
N LEU A 122 -4.22 7.62 -5.92
CA LEU A 122 -4.35 9.08 -5.97
C LEU A 122 -3.06 9.77 -6.40
N VAL A 123 -1.89 9.29 -5.96
CA VAL A 123 -0.60 9.80 -6.44
C VAL A 123 -0.46 9.58 -7.94
N ALA A 124 -0.79 8.37 -8.44
CA ALA A 124 -0.71 8.05 -9.87
C ALA A 124 -1.65 8.90 -10.73
N LEU A 125 -2.84 9.22 -10.21
CA LEU A 125 -3.80 10.11 -10.89
C LEU A 125 -3.33 11.56 -10.95
N ARG A 126 -2.84 12.09 -9.82
CA ARG A 126 -2.52 13.52 -9.70
C ARG A 126 -1.09 13.87 -10.11
N HIS A 127 -0.17 12.92 -9.99
CA HIS A 127 1.25 13.08 -10.24
C HIS A 127 1.81 11.91 -11.08
N PRO A 128 1.26 11.65 -12.29
CA PRO A 128 1.63 10.49 -13.10
C PRO A 128 3.14 10.43 -13.44
N ALA A 129 3.81 11.58 -13.51
CA ALA A 129 5.24 11.64 -13.75
C ALA A 129 6.09 11.10 -12.59
N LEU A 130 5.52 10.92 -11.40
CA LEU A 130 6.22 10.37 -10.23
C LEU A 130 6.08 8.86 -10.09
N VAL A 131 5.22 8.21 -10.90
CA VAL A 131 4.93 6.77 -10.77
C VAL A 131 5.38 6.03 -12.02
N ARG A 132 6.39 5.16 -11.88
CA ARG A 132 6.91 4.32 -12.97
C ARG A 132 5.95 3.15 -13.25
N ARG A 133 5.80 2.27 -12.28
CA ARG A 133 4.82 1.16 -12.28
C ARG A 133 4.06 1.20 -10.97
N LEU A 134 2.81 0.77 -11.01
CA LEU A 134 1.88 0.84 -9.88
C LEU A 134 1.45 -0.57 -9.48
N VAL A 135 1.54 -0.91 -8.20
CA VAL A 135 1.01 -2.16 -7.64
C VAL A 135 -0.05 -1.82 -6.61
N LEU A 136 -1.26 -2.26 -6.82
CA LEU A 136 -2.42 -2.02 -5.97
C LEU A 136 -2.86 -3.34 -5.33
N VAL A 137 -2.59 -3.50 -4.04
CA VAL A 137 -2.92 -4.73 -3.30
C VAL A 137 -4.14 -4.47 -2.44
N SER A 138 -5.19 -5.27 -2.62
CA SER A 138 -6.45 -5.14 -1.86
C SER A 138 -7.04 -3.73 -1.95
N ALA A 139 -7.03 -3.17 -3.16
CA ALA A 139 -7.50 -1.82 -3.42
C ALA A 139 -9.01 -1.76 -3.63
N SER A 140 -9.67 -0.74 -3.12
CA SER A 140 -11.08 -0.43 -3.37
C SER A 140 -11.26 0.98 -3.89
N ILE A 141 -12.22 1.17 -4.78
CA ILE A 141 -12.69 2.47 -5.27
C ILE A 141 -14.00 2.91 -4.65
N ARG A 142 -14.58 2.07 -3.82
CA ARG A 142 -15.85 2.36 -3.14
C ARG A 142 -15.59 2.75 -1.69
N ARG A 143 -16.56 3.41 -1.10
CA ARG A 143 -16.56 3.65 0.35
C ARG A 143 -16.53 2.29 1.07
N SER A 144 -15.72 2.16 2.08
CA SER A 144 -15.58 0.90 2.84
C SER A 144 -16.91 0.34 3.37
N GLY A 145 -17.94 1.19 3.48
CA GLY A 145 -19.29 0.76 3.83
C GLY A 145 -20.06 0.02 2.74
N GLN A 146 -19.61 0.06 1.47
CA GLN A 146 -20.26 -0.61 0.33
C GLN A 146 -19.49 -1.84 -0.14
N SER A 147 -18.16 -1.83 0.01
CA SER A 147 -17.26 -2.89 -0.45
C SER A 147 -16.78 -3.77 0.68
N ALA A 148 -16.65 -3.22 1.89
CA ALA A 148 -16.25 -4.00 3.04
C ALA A 148 -17.38 -4.91 3.46
N GLY A 149 -17.13 -6.19 3.41
CA GLY A 149 -17.95 -7.17 4.08
C GLY A 149 -18.14 -6.82 5.57
N PRO A 150 -19.04 -7.50 6.27
CA PRO A 150 -19.36 -7.22 7.68
C PRO A 150 -18.13 -7.11 8.61
N ALA A 151 -16.99 -7.68 8.21
CA ALA A 151 -15.76 -7.70 8.98
C ALA A 151 -15.06 -6.34 9.14
N LEU A 152 -15.14 -5.42 8.17
CA LEU A 152 -14.54 -4.07 8.30
C LEU A 152 -15.50 -3.05 8.95
N ARG A 153 -16.78 -3.41 9.05
CA ARG A 153 -17.73 -2.78 9.98
C ARG A 153 -17.55 -3.31 11.40
N ALA A 154 -16.51 -4.17 11.57
CA ALA A 154 -16.19 -4.74 12.85
C ALA A 154 -16.01 -3.63 13.89
N ASP A 155 -16.56 -3.87 15.04
CA ASP A 155 -16.40 -3.15 16.27
C ASP A 155 -14.98 -2.51 16.35
N LEU A 156 -14.92 -1.18 16.30
CA LEU A 156 -13.66 -0.42 16.47
C LEU A 156 -12.88 -0.93 17.70
N GLY A 157 -13.59 -1.38 18.75
CA GLY A 157 -13.00 -2.00 19.91
C GLY A 157 -12.28 -3.31 19.60
N ALA A 158 -12.77 -4.12 18.65
CA ALA A 158 -12.09 -5.34 18.23
C ALA A 158 -10.80 -5.03 17.47
N LEU A 159 -10.83 -4.05 16.56
CA LEU A 159 -9.64 -3.57 15.85
C LEU A 159 -8.59 -3.02 16.82
N VAL A 160 -9.01 -2.21 17.78
CA VAL A 160 -8.12 -1.66 18.82
C VAL A 160 -7.49 -2.76 19.68
N ARG A 161 -8.26 -3.77 20.07
CA ARG A 161 -7.71 -4.90 20.85
C ARG A 161 -6.72 -5.73 20.05
N PHE A 162 -6.96 -5.92 18.74
CA PHE A 162 -6.14 -6.79 17.90
C PHE A 162 -4.85 -6.10 17.40
N LEU A 163 -4.96 -4.85 16.93
CA LEU A 163 -3.85 -4.11 16.31
C LEU A 163 -3.13 -3.16 17.27
N GLY A 164 -3.79 -2.74 18.34
CA GLY A 164 -3.25 -1.78 19.30
C GLY A 164 -1.92 -2.17 19.95
N PRO A 165 -1.71 -3.45 20.36
CA PRO A 165 -0.41 -3.86 20.90
C PRO A 165 0.75 -3.56 19.97
N GLY A 166 0.64 -3.89 18.67
CA GLY A 166 1.67 -3.60 17.69
C GLY A 166 1.94 -2.10 17.49
N TYR A 167 0.90 -1.28 17.53
CA TYR A 167 1.02 0.18 17.50
C TYR A 167 1.81 0.68 18.72
N GLY A 168 1.47 0.22 19.90
CA GLY A 168 2.09 0.67 21.16
C GLY A 168 3.58 0.33 21.29
N GLU A 169 4.08 -0.62 20.50
CA GLU A 169 5.50 -0.99 20.51
C GLU A 169 6.42 0.09 19.93
N VAL A 170 5.94 0.88 18.96
CA VAL A 170 6.77 1.76 18.17
C VAL A 170 6.28 3.20 18.07
N SER A 171 4.98 3.44 18.33
CA SER A 171 4.42 4.78 18.16
C SER A 171 4.95 5.77 19.20
N PRO A 172 5.44 6.94 18.76
CA PRO A 172 5.84 8.01 19.67
C PRO A 172 4.67 8.61 20.46
N ASP A 173 3.44 8.43 19.97
CA ASP A 173 2.22 8.91 20.66
C ASP A 173 1.79 7.99 21.80
N GLY A 174 2.40 6.79 21.90
CA GLY A 174 2.12 5.79 22.93
C GLY A 174 0.84 4.98 22.69
N ALA A 175 0.78 3.80 23.31
CA ALA A 175 -0.29 2.82 23.08
C ALA A 175 -1.72 3.38 23.33
N ALA A 176 -1.86 4.30 24.29
CA ALA A 176 -3.15 4.89 24.65
C ALA A 176 -3.74 5.78 23.53
N HIS A 177 -2.92 6.23 22.58
CA HIS A 177 -3.36 7.08 21.48
C HIS A 177 -3.98 6.29 20.32
N PHE A 178 -3.74 4.98 20.21
CA PHE A 178 -4.22 4.15 19.11
C PHE A 178 -5.73 4.27 18.81
N PRO A 179 -6.63 4.34 19.79
CA PRO A 179 -8.06 4.55 19.51
C PRO A 179 -8.39 5.86 18.78
N VAL A 180 -7.56 6.90 18.94
CA VAL A 180 -7.71 8.18 18.23
C VAL A 180 -7.38 7.97 16.76
N VAL A 181 -6.22 7.38 16.48
CA VAL A 181 -5.78 7.07 15.12
C VAL A 181 -6.76 6.12 14.42
N ALA A 182 -7.18 5.06 15.11
CA ALA A 182 -8.14 4.10 14.58
C ALA A 182 -9.46 4.77 14.16
N ARG A 183 -9.96 5.71 14.95
CA ARG A 183 -11.16 6.49 14.61
C ARG A 183 -10.92 7.37 13.38
N LYS A 184 -9.79 8.06 13.28
CA LYS A 184 -9.44 8.89 12.12
C LYS A 184 -9.40 8.06 10.84
N VAL A 185 -8.74 6.89 10.87
CA VAL A 185 -8.66 5.97 9.73
C VAL A 185 -10.03 5.45 9.31
N VAL A 186 -10.83 4.95 10.26
CA VAL A 186 -12.17 4.43 9.96
C VAL A 186 -13.07 5.53 9.41
N THR A 187 -13.00 6.74 9.97
CA THR A 187 -13.77 7.90 9.47
C THR A 187 -13.37 8.26 8.05
N MET A 188 -12.07 8.33 7.77
CA MET A 188 -11.55 8.60 6.43
C MET A 188 -12.02 7.55 5.42
N LEU A 189 -11.81 6.26 5.71
CA LEU A 189 -12.19 5.16 4.81
C LEU A 189 -13.70 5.10 4.56
N SER A 190 -14.51 5.48 5.56
CA SER A 190 -15.97 5.55 5.43
C SER A 190 -16.44 6.77 4.63
N GLY A 191 -15.63 7.80 4.57
CA GLY A 191 -15.94 9.07 3.91
C GLY A 191 -15.40 9.23 2.49
N GLU A 192 -14.55 8.33 2.03
CA GLU A 192 -13.94 8.43 0.69
C GLU A 192 -15.01 8.52 -0.41
N PRO A 193 -14.91 9.52 -1.31
CA PRO A 193 -15.77 9.55 -2.49
C PRO A 193 -15.38 8.39 -3.42
N PRO A 194 -16.34 7.76 -4.08
CA PRO A 194 -16.04 6.76 -5.09
C PRO A 194 -15.31 7.42 -6.27
N LEU A 195 -14.28 6.75 -6.77
CA LEU A 195 -13.67 7.11 -8.05
C LEU A 195 -14.59 6.72 -9.19
N THR A 196 -14.56 7.48 -10.26
CA THR A 196 -15.32 7.18 -11.48
C THR A 196 -14.47 6.37 -12.46
N PRO A 197 -15.08 5.66 -13.41
CA PRO A 197 -14.33 5.03 -14.51
C PRO A 197 -13.47 6.01 -15.32
N ALA A 198 -13.92 7.28 -15.42
CA ALA A 198 -13.14 8.33 -16.09
C ALA A 198 -11.83 8.65 -15.35
N ASP A 199 -11.87 8.66 -14.03
CA ASP A 199 -10.67 8.88 -13.21
C ASP A 199 -9.67 7.73 -13.41
N LEU A 200 -10.14 6.48 -13.44
CA LEU A 200 -9.30 5.31 -13.66
C LEU A 200 -8.67 5.32 -15.07
N GLY A 201 -9.42 5.77 -16.07
CA GLY A 201 -8.94 5.93 -17.45
C GLY A 201 -7.80 6.95 -17.60
N ALA A 202 -7.58 7.80 -16.61
CA ALA A 202 -6.47 8.76 -16.60
C ALA A 202 -5.16 8.19 -16.03
N ILE A 203 -5.15 6.97 -15.45
CA ILE A 203 -3.94 6.30 -14.97
C ILE A 203 -3.02 6.01 -16.14
N ARG A 204 -1.77 6.48 -16.07
CA ARG A 204 -0.74 6.34 -17.10
C ARG A 204 0.25 5.21 -16.83
N SER A 205 0.40 4.85 -15.55
CA SER A 205 1.36 3.82 -15.13
C SER A 205 0.82 2.44 -15.46
N ARG A 206 1.69 1.55 -15.97
CA ARG A 206 1.38 0.12 -16.02
C ARG A 206 1.07 -0.33 -14.58
N THR A 207 -0.05 -1.02 -14.40
CA THR A 207 -0.62 -1.30 -13.07
C THR A 207 -0.84 -2.79 -12.86
N LEU A 208 -0.37 -3.33 -11.74
CA LEU A 208 -0.73 -4.65 -11.24
C LEU A 208 -1.76 -4.51 -10.13
N LEU A 209 -2.87 -5.21 -10.27
CA LEU A 209 -3.87 -5.39 -9.24
C LEU A 209 -3.67 -6.75 -8.58
N MET A 210 -3.62 -6.80 -7.26
CA MET A 210 -3.54 -8.04 -6.50
C MET A 210 -4.64 -8.08 -5.45
N ALA A 211 -5.32 -9.23 -5.33
CA ALA A 211 -6.34 -9.47 -4.32
C ALA A 211 -6.28 -10.91 -3.81
N GLY A 212 -6.73 -11.15 -2.59
CA GLY A 212 -7.05 -12.49 -2.10
C GLY A 212 -8.41 -12.95 -2.65
N ASP A 213 -8.62 -14.24 -2.80
CA ASP A 213 -9.92 -14.80 -3.19
C ASP A 213 -10.96 -14.74 -2.05
N ALA A 214 -10.50 -14.57 -0.80
CA ALA A 214 -11.30 -14.35 0.41
C ALA A 214 -11.03 -12.96 1.03
N ASP A 215 -10.72 -11.95 0.18
CA ASP A 215 -10.41 -10.59 0.63
C ASP A 215 -11.65 -9.88 1.22
N ALA A 216 -11.41 -8.93 2.11
CA ALA A 216 -12.43 -8.01 2.60
C ALA A 216 -12.91 -7.03 1.51
N VAL A 217 -12.05 -6.73 0.53
CA VAL A 217 -12.42 -6.01 -0.70
C VAL A 217 -13.02 -7.00 -1.69
N SER A 218 -14.17 -6.67 -2.26
CA SER A 218 -14.85 -7.55 -3.19
C SER A 218 -14.07 -7.73 -4.50
N LEU A 219 -14.17 -8.92 -5.11
CA LEU A 219 -13.62 -9.14 -6.44
C LEU A 219 -14.28 -8.25 -7.51
N GLU A 220 -15.51 -7.78 -7.28
CA GLU A 220 -16.20 -6.81 -8.15
C GLU A 220 -15.49 -5.44 -8.15
N ASP A 221 -15.00 -4.99 -7.00
CA ASP A 221 -14.20 -3.76 -6.91
C ASP A 221 -12.87 -3.93 -7.64
N THR A 222 -12.21 -5.06 -7.42
CA THR A 222 -10.96 -5.40 -8.11
C THR A 222 -11.18 -5.47 -9.63
N ALA A 223 -12.27 -6.09 -10.09
CA ALA A 223 -12.63 -6.13 -11.50
C ALA A 223 -12.95 -4.74 -12.06
N THR A 224 -13.57 -3.87 -11.28
CA THR A 224 -13.85 -2.48 -11.69
C THR A 224 -12.57 -1.68 -11.89
N LEU A 225 -11.59 -1.81 -10.99
CA LEU A 225 -10.27 -1.23 -11.16
C LEU A 225 -9.56 -1.79 -12.40
N TYR A 226 -9.57 -3.12 -12.56
CA TYR A 226 -8.94 -3.80 -13.70
C TYR A 226 -9.52 -3.34 -15.04
N ASN A 227 -10.83 -3.22 -15.14
CA ASN A 227 -11.50 -2.78 -16.35
C ASN A 227 -11.35 -1.27 -16.61
N GLY A 228 -11.17 -0.48 -15.57
CA GLY A 228 -11.07 0.98 -15.67
C GLY A 228 -9.66 1.50 -15.98
N ILE A 229 -8.62 0.79 -15.55
CA ILE A 229 -7.22 1.19 -15.75
C ILE A 229 -6.72 0.68 -17.10
N PRO A 230 -6.24 1.54 -18.02
CA PRO A 230 -5.95 1.15 -19.42
C PRO A 230 -4.87 0.06 -19.56
N ASP A 231 -3.80 0.10 -18.76
CA ASP A 231 -2.70 -0.89 -18.79
C ASP A 231 -2.65 -1.62 -17.45
N ALA A 232 -3.64 -2.49 -17.23
CA ALA A 232 -3.78 -3.24 -16.00
C ALA A 232 -3.53 -4.74 -16.18
N GLU A 233 -2.89 -5.34 -15.20
CA GLU A 233 -2.76 -6.78 -15.00
C GLU A 233 -3.43 -7.18 -13.69
N LEU A 234 -3.93 -8.42 -13.60
CA LEU A 234 -4.67 -8.90 -12.44
C LEU A 234 -4.13 -10.22 -11.94
N ALA A 235 -3.86 -10.29 -10.64
CA ALA A 235 -3.54 -11.50 -9.93
C ALA A 235 -4.50 -11.69 -8.74
N VAL A 236 -5.29 -12.76 -8.78
CA VAL A 236 -6.06 -13.22 -7.61
C VAL A 236 -5.28 -14.35 -6.94
N VAL A 237 -4.88 -14.15 -5.70
CA VAL A 237 -4.02 -15.11 -4.96
C VAL A 237 -4.93 -16.07 -4.19
N PRO A 238 -4.99 -17.35 -4.60
CA PRO A 238 -5.95 -18.29 -4.04
C PRO A 238 -5.65 -18.62 -2.58
N GLY A 239 -6.70 -18.82 -1.77
CA GLY A 239 -6.60 -19.16 -0.35
C GLY A 239 -5.91 -18.09 0.48
N THR A 240 -6.19 -16.83 0.18
CA THR A 240 -5.70 -15.67 0.96
C THR A 240 -6.81 -14.67 1.22
N SER A 241 -6.64 -13.92 2.31
CA SER A 241 -7.51 -12.84 2.74
C SER A 241 -6.94 -11.45 2.38
N HIS A 242 -7.40 -10.43 3.08
CA HIS A 242 -6.89 -9.05 2.98
C HIS A 242 -5.37 -8.93 3.25
N PHE A 243 -4.78 -9.93 3.91
CA PHE A 243 -3.35 -9.95 4.29
C PHE A 243 -2.51 -10.87 3.39
N LEU A 244 -2.86 -11.01 2.11
CA LEU A 244 -2.21 -11.92 1.15
C LEU A 244 -0.68 -11.81 1.11
N LEU A 245 -0.13 -10.59 1.28
CA LEU A 245 1.32 -10.36 1.32
C LEU A 245 2.00 -11.02 2.53
N GLN A 246 1.27 -11.25 3.61
CA GLN A 246 1.77 -11.94 4.81
C GLN A 246 1.45 -13.42 4.81
N GLU A 247 0.34 -13.82 4.20
CA GLU A 247 -0.15 -15.19 4.17
C GLU A 247 0.60 -16.05 3.15
N LYS A 248 0.86 -15.50 1.95
CA LYS A 248 1.62 -16.16 0.88
C LYS A 248 2.73 -15.26 0.31
N PRO A 249 3.69 -14.84 1.16
CA PRO A 249 4.70 -13.86 0.77
C PRO A 249 5.54 -14.30 -0.43
N ALA A 250 5.96 -15.57 -0.50
CA ALA A 250 6.79 -16.07 -1.59
C ALA A 250 6.08 -15.95 -2.95
N LEU A 251 4.80 -16.33 -3.02
CA LEU A 251 4.00 -16.21 -4.25
C LEU A 251 3.77 -14.74 -4.62
N CYS A 252 3.38 -13.92 -3.66
CA CYS A 252 3.16 -12.50 -3.88
C CYS A 252 4.44 -11.77 -4.33
N ASN A 253 5.58 -12.08 -3.70
CA ASN A 253 6.87 -11.52 -4.08
C ASN A 253 7.26 -11.90 -5.52
N THR A 254 7.01 -13.15 -5.93
CA THR A 254 7.27 -13.61 -7.30
C THR A 254 6.43 -12.82 -8.30
N ILE A 255 5.12 -12.66 -8.05
CA ILE A 255 4.21 -11.93 -8.92
C ILE A 255 4.62 -10.45 -9.01
N MET A 256 4.90 -9.81 -7.87
CA MET A 256 5.36 -8.42 -7.84
C MET A 256 6.69 -8.24 -8.56
N MET A 257 7.65 -9.14 -8.35
CA MET A 257 8.96 -9.07 -8.96
C MET A 257 8.87 -9.22 -10.47
N ASP A 258 8.13 -10.21 -10.96
CA ASP A 258 7.90 -10.42 -12.39
C ASP A 258 7.28 -9.17 -13.05
N PHE A 259 6.22 -8.63 -12.45
CA PHE A 259 5.59 -7.41 -12.93
C PHE A 259 6.52 -6.19 -12.92
N LEU A 260 7.29 -5.99 -11.83
CA LEU A 260 8.13 -4.82 -11.65
C LEU A 260 9.40 -4.84 -12.52
N THR A 261 9.90 -6.02 -12.92
CA THR A 261 11.12 -6.16 -13.72
C THR A 261 10.84 -6.59 -15.16
N GLY A 262 9.75 -7.33 -15.39
CA GLY A 262 9.40 -7.91 -16.68
C GLY A 262 8.78 -6.89 -17.66
N GLU A 263 8.99 -7.13 -18.97
CA GLU A 263 8.19 -6.48 -20.00
C GLU A 263 6.91 -7.30 -20.26
N PRO A 264 5.81 -6.64 -20.72
CA PRO A 264 4.59 -7.36 -21.06
C PRO A 264 4.86 -8.44 -22.10
N VAL A 265 4.50 -9.68 -21.79
CA VAL A 265 4.58 -10.75 -22.77
C VAL A 265 3.48 -10.54 -23.81
N PRO A 266 3.82 -10.51 -25.13
CA PRO A 266 2.82 -10.47 -26.18
C PRO A 266 1.89 -11.68 -26.06
N GLY A 267 0.58 -11.44 -26.04
CA GLY A 267 -0.40 -12.53 -25.99
C GLY A 267 -0.29 -13.41 -27.23
N VAL A 268 -0.24 -14.72 -27.04
CA VAL A 268 -0.25 -15.72 -28.13
C VAL A 268 -1.64 -15.81 -28.79
N ALA A 269 -2.68 -15.43 -28.07
CA ALA A 269 -4.06 -15.34 -28.55
C ALA A 269 -4.57 -13.90 -28.33
N PRO A 270 -5.61 -13.46 -29.06
CA PRO A 270 -6.22 -12.17 -28.81
C PRO A 270 -6.61 -12.05 -27.34
N ALA A 271 -5.87 -11.23 -26.59
CA ALA A 271 -6.17 -10.97 -25.20
C ALA A 271 -7.17 -9.81 -25.14
N HIS A 272 -8.25 -9.99 -24.42
CA HIS A 272 -9.12 -8.89 -24.04
C HIS A 272 -8.42 -8.13 -22.91
N ARG A 273 -7.66 -7.09 -23.26
CA ARG A 273 -7.14 -6.11 -22.28
C ARG A 273 -8.06 -4.89 -22.33
N PRO A 274 -8.63 -4.47 -21.19
CA PRO A 274 -9.36 -3.22 -21.14
C PRO A 274 -8.44 -2.08 -21.62
N GLY A 275 -8.89 -1.26 -22.57
CA GLY A 275 -8.15 -0.09 -23.03
C GLY A 275 -6.96 -0.36 -23.98
N ALA A 276 -6.60 -1.59 -24.29
CA ALA A 276 -5.64 -1.87 -25.33
C ALA A 276 -6.25 -1.46 -26.68
N SER A 277 -5.86 -0.28 -27.17
CA SER A 277 -6.04 0.06 -28.56
C SER A 277 -5.39 -1.04 -29.37
N THR A 278 -6.16 -1.66 -30.25
CA THR A 278 -5.65 -2.60 -31.26
C THR A 278 -4.46 -1.94 -31.96
N LEU A 279 -3.26 -2.32 -31.51
CA LEU A 279 -2.07 -2.02 -32.29
C LEU A 279 -2.26 -2.70 -33.65
N ARG A 280 -2.50 -1.87 -34.64
CA ARG A 280 -2.50 -2.26 -36.07
C ARG A 280 -1.07 -2.54 -36.50
#